data_6bcc771ca7230b80fb942372a60b6763
#
_entry.id   6bcc771ca7230b80fb942372a60b6763
#
_cell.length_a   1.000
_cell.length_b   1.000
_cell.length_c   1.000
_cell.angle_alpha   90.00
_cell.angle_beta   90.00
_cell.angle_gamma   90.00
#
_symmetry.space_group_name_H-M   'P 1'
#
loop_
_entity.id
_entity.type
_entity.pdbx_description
1 polymer ?
#
loop_
_entity_poly.entity_id
_entity_poly.type
_entity_poly.pdbx_seq_one_letter_code
_entity_poly.pdbx_strand_id
1 'polypeptide(L)'
;MDTDPTIASAAIAADCAAAIRELDPRVGQWLRSHVIPPKRISLARKTDGSDTKDFWLVTDHTGTNDASFRVVYDDTAARYGIECAILNSISLFIGYRETLAEAVTDIKYIR
;
A
#
# COMPACT_ATOMS: atom_id res chain seq x y z
N MET A 1 -11.09 -17.60 -8.26
CA MET A 1 -11.50 -17.80 -6.86
C MET A 1 -10.88 -16.69 -6.02
N ASP A 2 -11.67 -16.06 -5.19
CA ASP A 2 -11.16 -14.98 -4.36
C ASP A 2 -10.27 -15.52 -3.24
N THR A 3 -9.23 -14.76 -2.92
CA THR A 3 -8.37 -15.06 -1.78
C THR A 3 -9.18 -14.94 -0.49
N ASP A 4 -9.02 -15.90 0.41
CA ASP A 4 -9.64 -15.82 1.72
C ASP A 4 -9.08 -14.59 2.45
N PRO A 5 -9.94 -13.66 2.92
CA PRO A 5 -9.47 -12.45 3.59
C PRO A 5 -8.55 -12.71 4.79
N THR A 6 -8.81 -13.79 5.54
CA THR A 6 -7.97 -14.16 6.67
C THR A 6 -6.57 -14.55 6.23
N ILE A 7 -6.45 -15.30 5.14
CA ILE A 7 -5.16 -15.72 4.59
C ILE A 7 -4.39 -14.51 4.07
N ALA A 8 -5.04 -13.64 3.30
CA ALA A 8 -4.39 -12.43 2.78
C ALA A 8 -3.93 -11.51 3.90
N SER A 9 -4.77 -11.29 4.91
CA SER A 9 -4.42 -10.45 6.05
C SER A 9 -3.22 -11.02 6.83
N ALA A 10 -3.19 -12.34 7.03
CA ALA A 10 -2.09 -12.98 7.74
C ALA A 10 -0.79 -12.87 6.95
N ALA A 11 -0.83 -13.05 5.63
CA ALA A 11 0.34 -12.91 4.78
C ALA A 11 0.89 -11.49 4.81
N ILE A 12 0.02 -10.51 4.70
CA ILE A 12 0.42 -9.09 4.76
C ILE A 12 1.03 -8.76 6.13
N ALA A 13 0.42 -9.23 7.20
CA ALA A 13 0.94 -9.00 8.56
C ALA A 13 2.33 -9.61 8.74
N ALA A 14 2.55 -10.81 8.22
CA ALA A 14 3.85 -11.48 8.28
C ALA A 14 4.91 -10.70 7.47
N ASP A 15 4.55 -10.23 6.28
CA ASP A 15 5.45 -9.44 5.44
C ASP A 15 5.81 -8.12 6.12
N CYS A 16 4.85 -7.46 6.75
CA CYS A 16 5.10 -6.21 7.48
C CYS A 16 6.04 -6.45 8.66
N ALA A 17 5.84 -7.50 9.42
CA ALA A 17 6.71 -7.84 10.55
C ALA A 17 8.14 -8.10 10.08
N ALA A 18 8.32 -8.82 8.96
CA ALA A 18 9.63 -9.07 8.39
C ALA A 18 10.28 -7.77 7.89
N ALA A 19 9.53 -6.93 7.20
CA ALA A 19 10.03 -5.67 6.67
C ALA A 19 10.50 -4.74 7.79
N ILE A 20 9.74 -4.66 8.89
CA ILE A 20 10.12 -3.82 10.05
C ILE A 20 11.50 -4.23 10.58
N ARG A 21 11.80 -5.53 10.60
CA ARG A 21 13.08 -6.03 11.09
C ARG A 21 14.23 -5.75 10.12
N GLU A 22 13.96 -5.70 8.82
CA GLU A 22 14.98 -5.58 7.77
C GLU A 22 15.24 -4.14 7.35
N LEU A 23 14.27 -3.25 7.53
CA LEU A 23 14.39 -1.85 7.12
C LEU A 23 15.31 -1.07 8.05
N ASP A 24 15.84 0.05 7.54
CA ASP A 24 16.44 1.05 8.39
C ASP A 24 15.52 1.35 9.57
N PRO A 25 16.05 1.48 10.80
CA PRO A 25 15.20 1.67 11.99
C PRO A 25 14.18 2.80 11.88
N ARG A 26 14.52 3.90 11.22
CA ARG A 26 13.58 5.01 11.04
C ARG A 26 12.42 4.64 10.13
N VAL A 27 12.72 3.93 9.05
CA VAL A 27 11.71 3.49 8.10
C VAL A 27 10.87 2.38 8.71
N GLY A 28 11.50 1.45 9.42
CA GLY A 28 10.78 0.40 10.14
C GLY A 28 9.83 0.95 11.19
N GLN A 29 10.25 1.96 11.93
CA GLN A 29 9.41 2.65 12.91
C GLN A 29 8.24 3.36 12.23
N TRP A 30 8.49 4.00 11.10
CA TRP A 30 7.44 4.62 10.30
C TRP A 30 6.38 3.60 9.89
N LEU A 31 6.82 2.45 9.36
CA LEU A 31 5.89 1.38 8.96
C LEU A 31 5.07 0.89 10.16
N ARG A 32 5.73 0.63 11.28
CA ARG A 32 5.04 0.19 12.50
C ARG A 32 3.95 1.17 12.92
N SER A 33 4.19 2.46 12.74
CA SER A 33 3.25 3.51 13.13
C SER A 33 2.09 3.68 12.15
N HIS A 34 2.24 3.23 10.91
CA HIS A 34 1.27 3.48 9.86
C HIS A 34 0.56 2.23 9.35
N VAL A 35 1.02 1.04 9.72
CA VAL A 35 0.35 -0.19 9.29
C VAL A 35 -1.05 -0.26 9.91
N ILE A 36 -2.02 -0.70 9.11
CA ILE A 36 -3.40 -0.86 9.54
C ILE A 36 -3.83 -2.31 9.33
N PRO A 37 -4.92 -2.76 9.95
CA PRO A 37 -5.51 -4.04 9.57
C PRO A 37 -5.86 -4.00 8.08
N PRO A 38 -5.41 -4.98 7.28
CA PRO A 38 -5.64 -4.93 5.83
C PRO A 38 -7.12 -4.81 5.49
N LYS A 39 -7.41 -3.94 4.54
CA LYS A 39 -8.77 -3.59 4.14
C LYS A 39 -8.87 -3.66 2.61
N ARG A 40 -9.95 -4.26 2.12
CA ARG A 40 -10.19 -4.34 0.67
C ARG A 40 -10.63 -2.99 0.13
N ILE A 41 -9.97 -2.53 -0.92
CA ILE A 41 -10.30 -1.25 -1.59
C ILE A 41 -10.23 -1.44 -3.10
N SER A 42 -10.89 -0.54 -3.83
CA SER A 42 -10.84 -0.53 -5.29
C SER A 42 -10.11 0.74 -5.74
N LEU A 43 -9.16 0.57 -6.65
CA LEU A 43 -8.36 1.68 -7.18
C LEU A 43 -8.50 1.76 -8.68
N ALA A 44 -8.52 2.99 -9.21
CA ALA A 44 -8.42 3.22 -10.64
C ALA A 44 -6.96 3.10 -11.08
N ARG A 45 -6.74 2.57 -12.28
CA ARG A 45 -5.40 2.47 -12.87
C ARG A 45 -5.18 3.51 -13.96
N LYS A 46 -6.19 4.33 -14.26
CA LYS A 46 -6.12 5.43 -15.22
C LYS A 46 -6.67 6.69 -14.60
N THR A 47 -6.16 7.81 -15.02
CA THR A 47 -6.51 9.12 -14.45
C THR A 47 -7.96 9.53 -14.68
N ASP A 48 -8.65 8.91 -15.63
CA ASP A 48 -10.06 9.15 -15.87
C ASP A 48 -10.99 8.34 -14.94
N GLY A 49 -10.42 7.57 -14.02
CA GLY A 49 -11.17 6.74 -13.07
C GLY A 49 -11.53 5.37 -13.61
N SER A 50 -11.11 5.02 -14.82
CA SER A 50 -11.41 3.73 -15.42
C SER A 50 -10.36 2.67 -15.07
N ASP A 51 -10.61 1.43 -15.52
CA ASP A 51 -9.69 0.31 -15.33
C ASP A 51 -9.44 0.05 -13.84
N THR A 52 -10.52 -0.11 -13.08
CA THR A 52 -10.43 -0.35 -11.64
C THR A 52 -10.02 -1.78 -11.32
N LYS A 53 -9.33 -1.93 -10.20
CA LYS A 53 -8.91 -3.22 -9.67
C LYS A 53 -8.97 -3.20 -8.16
N ASP A 54 -9.23 -4.35 -7.55
CA ASP A 54 -9.26 -4.48 -6.09
C ASP A 54 -7.87 -4.78 -5.55
N PHE A 55 -7.54 -4.12 -4.45
CA PHE A 55 -6.28 -4.26 -3.72
C PHE A 55 -6.56 -4.40 -2.23
N TRP A 56 -5.54 -4.80 -1.49
CA TRP A 56 -5.55 -4.74 -0.02
C TRP A 56 -4.79 -3.49 0.41
N LEU A 57 -5.44 -2.66 1.22
CA LEU A 57 -4.78 -1.50 1.81
C LEU A 57 -3.93 -1.95 2.99
N VAL A 58 -2.67 -1.51 3.02
CA VAL A 58 -1.69 -1.96 4.02
C VAL A 58 -1.35 -0.87 5.03
N THR A 59 -1.26 0.38 4.60
CA THR A 59 -0.94 1.51 5.47
C THR A 59 -2.02 2.58 5.41
N ASP A 60 -2.05 3.45 6.42
CA ASP A 60 -2.86 4.64 6.38
C ASP A 60 -2.21 5.71 5.49
N HIS A 61 -2.83 6.88 5.44
CA HIS A 61 -2.37 7.98 4.61
C HIS A 61 -1.05 8.54 5.09
N THR A 62 -0.18 8.86 4.14
CA THR A 62 0.98 9.69 4.38
C THR A 62 1.15 10.62 3.19
N GLY A 63 1.64 11.83 3.44
CA GLY A 63 1.82 12.83 2.40
C GLY A 63 1.47 14.20 2.91
N THR A 64 1.49 15.16 2.00
CA THR A 64 1.24 16.56 2.33
C THR A 64 -0.09 17.03 1.73
N ASN A 65 -0.32 18.31 1.77
CA ASN A 65 -1.62 18.96 1.59
C ASN A 65 -2.48 18.48 0.43
N ASP A 66 -1.89 18.22 -0.73
CA ASP A 66 -2.65 17.97 -1.95
C ASP A 66 -2.70 16.51 -2.35
N ALA A 67 -1.84 15.69 -1.78
CA ALA A 67 -1.78 14.28 -2.11
C ALA A 67 -1.38 13.45 -0.91
N SER A 68 -1.92 12.26 -0.82
CA SER A 68 -1.49 11.28 0.17
C SER A 68 -1.21 9.96 -0.51
N PHE A 69 -0.34 9.18 0.10
CA PHE A 69 0.12 7.92 -0.46
C PHE A 69 -0.12 6.80 0.54
N ARG A 70 -0.45 5.61 0.02
CA ARG A 70 -0.66 4.43 0.84
C ARG A 70 -0.04 3.22 0.15
N VAL A 71 0.47 2.29 0.95
CA VAL A 71 0.92 1.00 0.43
C VAL A 71 -0.29 0.10 0.22
N VAL A 72 -0.33 -0.58 -0.92
CA VAL A 72 -1.37 -1.55 -1.23
C VAL A 72 -0.73 -2.88 -1.64
N TYR A 73 -1.49 -3.95 -1.53
CA TYR A 73 -1.08 -5.29 -1.94
C TYR A 73 -2.06 -5.84 -2.97
N ASP A 74 -1.53 -6.32 -4.10
CA ASP A 74 -2.30 -7.00 -5.12
C ASP A 74 -2.16 -8.49 -4.92
N ASP A 75 -3.19 -9.13 -4.39
CA ASP A 75 -3.16 -10.55 -4.07
C ASP A 75 -3.19 -11.45 -5.31
N THR A 76 -3.69 -10.95 -6.44
CA THR A 76 -3.67 -11.72 -7.68
C THR A 76 -2.29 -11.73 -8.34
N ALA A 77 -1.53 -10.64 -8.20
CA ALA A 77 -0.16 -10.53 -8.72
C ALA A 77 0.88 -10.90 -7.67
N ALA A 78 0.49 -11.01 -6.40
CA ALA A 78 1.38 -11.22 -5.26
C ALA A 78 2.46 -10.14 -5.19
N ARG A 79 2.06 -8.87 -5.37
CA ARG A 79 2.98 -7.73 -5.41
C ARG A 79 2.44 -6.56 -4.60
N TYR A 80 3.35 -5.81 -4.03
CA TYR A 80 3.05 -4.55 -3.36
C TYR A 80 3.11 -3.41 -4.37
N GLY A 81 2.38 -2.34 -4.06
CA GLY A 81 2.37 -1.15 -4.89
C GLY A 81 1.96 0.07 -4.08
N ILE A 82 1.76 1.18 -4.77
CA ILE A 82 1.47 2.47 -4.15
C ILE A 82 0.19 3.05 -4.74
N GLU A 83 -0.66 3.56 -3.84
CA GLU A 83 -1.84 4.34 -4.21
C GLU A 83 -1.54 5.82 -3.93
N CYS A 84 -2.01 6.66 -4.83
CA CYS A 84 -2.01 8.11 -4.64
C CYS A 84 -3.45 8.59 -4.58
N ALA A 85 -3.84 9.20 -3.46
CA ALA A 85 -5.13 9.84 -3.30
C ALA A 85 -4.92 11.35 -3.39
N ILE A 86 -5.52 11.97 -4.39
CA ILE A 86 -5.44 13.42 -4.60
C ILE A 86 -6.73 14.03 -4.06
N LEU A 87 -6.60 15.12 -3.33
CA LEU A 87 -7.74 15.78 -2.69
C LEU A 87 -8.84 16.08 -3.72
N ASN A 88 -10.09 15.67 -3.41
CA ASN A 88 -11.25 15.82 -4.28
C ASN A 88 -11.11 15.12 -5.64
N SER A 89 -10.27 14.11 -5.72
CA SER A 89 -10.07 13.32 -6.93
C SER A 89 -10.16 11.84 -6.61
N ILE A 90 -9.88 11.01 -7.62
CA ILE A 90 -9.94 9.57 -7.47
C ILE A 90 -8.70 9.04 -6.77
N SER A 91 -8.85 7.87 -6.16
CA SER A 91 -7.70 7.11 -5.66
C SER A 91 -7.11 6.31 -6.82
N LEU A 92 -5.82 6.56 -7.10
CA LEU A 92 -5.15 6.05 -8.28
C LEU A 92 -4.01 5.11 -7.90
N PHE A 93 -3.98 3.93 -8.52
CA PHE A 93 -2.84 3.03 -8.39
C PHE A 93 -1.72 3.53 -9.30
N ILE A 94 -0.55 3.83 -8.72
CA ILE A 94 0.54 4.45 -9.47
C ILE A 94 1.71 3.53 -9.76
N GLY A 95 1.64 2.28 -9.36
CA GLY A 95 2.64 1.31 -9.79
C GLY A 95 3.01 0.28 -8.74
N TYR A 96 3.56 -0.83 -9.23
CA TYR A 96 4.09 -1.90 -8.37
C TYR A 96 5.50 -1.56 -7.91
N ARG A 97 5.89 -2.22 -6.81
CA ARG A 97 7.26 -2.22 -6.32
C ARG A 97 7.70 -3.68 -6.16
N GLU A 98 8.99 -3.92 -6.20
CA GLU A 98 9.50 -5.29 -6.12
C GLU A 98 9.27 -5.91 -4.75
N THR A 99 9.37 -5.10 -3.70
CA THR A 99 9.20 -5.57 -2.32
C THR A 99 8.37 -4.59 -1.51
N LEU A 100 7.83 -5.07 -0.39
CA LEU A 100 7.17 -4.21 0.57
C LEU A 100 8.14 -3.14 1.10
N ALA A 101 9.38 -3.52 1.36
CA ALA A 101 10.40 -2.59 1.85
C ALA A 101 10.62 -1.43 0.88
N GLU A 102 10.66 -1.72 -0.42
CA GLU A 102 10.79 -0.69 -1.46
C GLU A 102 9.59 0.25 -1.46
N ALA A 103 8.37 -0.30 -1.41
CA ALA A 103 7.16 0.51 -1.38
C ALA A 103 7.13 1.44 -0.17
N VAL A 104 7.47 0.93 1.01
CA VAL A 104 7.50 1.71 2.25
C VAL A 104 8.56 2.81 2.17
N THR A 105 9.74 2.50 1.67
CA THR A 105 10.83 3.46 1.53
C THR A 105 10.44 4.59 0.58
N ASP A 106 9.83 4.25 -0.55
CA ASP A 106 9.40 5.23 -1.52
C ASP A 106 8.36 6.18 -0.91
N ILE A 107 7.35 5.65 -0.23
CA ILE A 107 6.33 6.47 0.41
C ILE A 107 6.91 7.37 1.48
N LYS A 108 7.80 6.84 2.30
CA LYS A 108 8.42 7.59 3.40
C LYS A 108 9.12 8.86 2.91
N TYR A 109 9.71 8.79 1.73
CA TYR A 109 10.49 9.91 1.19
C TYR A 109 9.77 10.72 0.11
N ILE A 110 8.54 10.35 -0.25
CA ILE A 110 7.70 11.17 -1.13
C ILE A 110 7.18 12.37 -0.34
N ARG A 111 7.35 13.54 -0.90
CA ARG A 111 6.91 14.80 -0.29
C ARG A 111 6.03 15.57 -1.26
#